data_cd23cc60f17dd17a6ea7524fc6a9d596
#
_entry.id   cd23cc60f17dd17a6ea7524fc6a9d596
#
_cell.length_a   1.000
_cell.length_b   1.000
_cell.length_c   1.000
_cell.angle_alpha   90.00
_cell.angle_beta   90.00
_cell.angle_gamma   90.00
#
_symmetry.space_group_name_H-M   'P 1'
#
loop_
_entity.id
_entity.type
_entity.pdbx_description
1 polymer ?
#
loop_
_entity_poly.entity_id
_entity_poly.type
_entity_poly.pdbx_seq_one_letter_code
_entity_poly.pdbx_strand_id
1 'polypeptide(L)'
;QIAGLCDPDNKFIKIKHGSQGELALSGSQITEGYWRDEQSTEAKFTTGPNEKEINFTRWYKTGDRVVFDKEHGFIFLGRLDDQVKIRGYRIEISEIETVLRKVSKISTIAVILKPQTQIRSATIIAFTGKTKFSEAELKKMCRQFLPWYMIPQRIISVKKWPLNSSSKTDKKALFQLLQESID
;
A
#
# COMPACT_ATOMS: atom_id res chain seq x y z
N GLN A 1 19.78 -16.55 -1.24
CA GLN A 1 18.61 -15.78 -1.69
C GLN A 1 18.98 -15.02 -2.95
N ILE A 2 18.10 -15.05 -3.98
CA ILE A 2 18.30 -14.41 -5.26
C ILE A 2 17.24 -13.35 -5.39
N ALA A 3 17.59 -12.24 -6.04
CA ALA A 3 16.70 -11.14 -6.32
C ALA A 3 16.50 -10.99 -7.83
N GLY A 4 15.27 -10.73 -8.25
CA GLY A 4 14.85 -10.48 -9.63
C GLY A 4 13.96 -9.24 -9.69
N LEU A 5 13.68 -8.77 -10.90
CA LEU A 5 12.74 -7.71 -11.17
C LEU A 5 11.60 -8.20 -12.06
N CYS A 6 10.37 -7.88 -11.67
CA CYS A 6 9.18 -8.12 -12.48
C CYS A 6 8.61 -6.80 -13.02
N ASP A 7 8.13 -6.81 -14.25
CA ASP A 7 7.33 -5.74 -14.83
C ASP A 7 5.86 -5.79 -14.32
N PRO A 8 5.01 -4.82 -14.68
CA PRO A 8 3.60 -4.83 -14.28
C PRO A 8 2.79 -6.04 -14.76
N ASP A 9 3.25 -6.71 -15.84
CA ASP A 9 2.64 -7.92 -16.40
C ASP A 9 3.17 -9.21 -15.74
N ASN A 10 3.92 -9.09 -14.64
CA ASN A 10 4.59 -10.17 -13.91
C ASN A 10 5.65 -10.94 -14.71
N LYS A 11 6.22 -10.32 -15.75
CA LYS A 11 7.33 -10.90 -16.50
C LYS A 11 8.66 -10.47 -15.90
N PHE A 12 9.58 -11.42 -15.75
CA PHE A 12 10.93 -11.08 -15.31
C PHE A 12 11.68 -10.28 -16.37
N ILE A 13 12.29 -9.19 -15.93
CA ILE A 13 13.10 -8.31 -16.79
C ILE A 13 14.58 -8.46 -16.49
N LYS A 14 15.40 -8.27 -17.54
CA LYS A 14 16.86 -8.29 -17.38
C LYS A 14 17.33 -7.12 -16.53
N ILE A 15 18.07 -7.44 -15.46
CA ILE A 15 18.61 -6.44 -14.54
C ILE A 15 19.81 -5.74 -15.17
N LYS A 16 19.70 -4.42 -15.32
CA LYS A 16 20.77 -3.50 -15.72
C LYS A 16 20.60 -2.18 -14.97
N HIS A 17 21.63 -1.35 -14.93
CA HIS A 17 21.54 -0.03 -14.32
C HIS A 17 20.34 0.76 -14.87
N GLY A 18 19.51 1.30 -13.95
CA GLY A 18 18.28 2.01 -14.27
C GLY A 18 17.05 1.13 -14.49
N SER A 19 17.17 -0.22 -14.50
CA SER A 19 15.99 -1.12 -14.56
C SER A 19 15.11 -0.91 -13.33
N GLN A 20 13.80 -0.71 -13.56
CA GLN A 20 12.80 -0.56 -12.51
C GLN A 20 11.75 -1.66 -12.60
N GLY A 21 11.26 -2.11 -11.44
CA GLY A 21 10.23 -3.14 -11.39
C GLY A 21 9.85 -3.48 -9.96
N GLU A 22 8.99 -4.49 -9.81
CA GLU A 22 8.71 -5.11 -8.52
C GLU A 22 9.86 -6.03 -8.14
N LEU A 23 10.37 -5.88 -6.92
CA LEU A 23 11.37 -6.78 -6.39
C LEU A 23 10.75 -8.16 -6.16
N ALA A 24 11.33 -9.19 -6.76
CA ALA A 24 11.00 -10.58 -6.52
C ALA A 24 12.18 -11.30 -5.89
N LEU A 25 11.90 -12.20 -4.96
CA LEU A 25 12.91 -12.95 -4.22
C LEU A 25 12.71 -14.46 -4.43
N SER A 26 13.81 -15.19 -4.55
CA SER A 26 13.82 -16.66 -4.57
C SER A 26 14.91 -17.22 -3.67
N GLY A 27 14.80 -18.49 -3.32
CA GLY A 27 15.78 -19.18 -2.47
C GLY A 27 15.14 -20.08 -1.42
N SER A 28 15.97 -20.74 -0.62
CA SER A 28 15.55 -21.72 0.40
C SER A 28 14.67 -21.14 1.52
N GLN A 29 14.59 -19.83 1.66
CA GLN A 29 13.76 -19.15 2.67
C GLN A 29 12.36 -18.82 2.15
N ILE A 30 12.06 -19.08 0.88
CA ILE A 30 10.75 -18.82 0.29
C ILE A 30 9.82 -19.98 0.60
N THR A 31 8.70 -19.68 1.27
CA THR A 31 7.67 -20.66 1.59
C THR A 31 6.90 -21.10 0.33
N GLU A 32 6.15 -22.20 0.44
CA GLU A 32 5.29 -22.65 -0.68
C GLU A 32 4.07 -21.77 -0.91
N GLY A 33 3.69 -20.92 0.05
CA GLY A 33 2.56 -20.01 -0.06
C GLY A 33 1.98 -19.62 1.30
N TYR A 34 0.81 -19.01 1.26
CA TYR A 34 0.03 -18.68 2.44
C TYR A 34 -0.84 -19.88 2.87
N TRP A 35 -0.89 -20.13 4.17
CA TRP A 35 -1.67 -21.26 4.71
C TRP A 35 -3.16 -21.11 4.39
N ARG A 36 -3.73 -22.08 3.67
CA ARG A 36 -5.14 -22.12 3.27
C ARG A 36 -5.65 -20.85 2.55
N ASP A 37 -4.77 -20.16 1.83
CA ASP A 37 -5.11 -18.95 1.07
C ASP A 37 -4.45 -19.03 -0.32
N GLU A 38 -5.10 -19.74 -1.22
CA GLU A 38 -4.65 -19.92 -2.60
C GLU A 38 -4.65 -18.61 -3.36
N GLN A 39 -5.67 -17.76 -3.16
CA GLN A 39 -5.80 -16.50 -3.85
C GLN A 39 -4.62 -15.57 -3.57
N SER A 40 -4.25 -15.40 -2.29
CA SER A 40 -3.06 -14.62 -1.92
C SER A 40 -1.77 -15.29 -2.39
N THR A 41 -1.72 -16.63 -2.40
CA THR A 41 -0.57 -17.38 -2.88
C THR A 41 -0.33 -17.14 -4.38
N GLU A 42 -1.36 -17.28 -5.21
CA GLU A 42 -1.27 -17.00 -6.66
C GLU A 42 -0.94 -15.53 -6.95
N ALA A 43 -1.48 -14.61 -6.15
CA ALA A 43 -1.20 -13.18 -6.31
C ALA A 43 0.26 -12.81 -5.99
N LYS A 44 0.90 -13.50 -5.03
CA LYS A 44 2.22 -13.11 -4.51
C LYS A 44 3.36 -14.05 -4.93
N PHE A 45 3.06 -15.26 -5.34
CA PHE A 45 4.09 -16.20 -5.80
C PHE A 45 3.97 -16.44 -7.30
N THR A 46 5.11 -16.59 -7.96
CA THR A 46 5.18 -16.85 -9.40
C THR A 46 6.31 -17.82 -9.73
N THR A 47 6.23 -18.43 -10.89
CA THR A 47 7.34 -19.21 -11.45
C THR A 47 8.22 -18.26 -12.23
N GLY A 48 9.51 -18.25 -11.95
CA GLY A 48 10.48 -17.38 -12.62
C GLY A 48 11.59 -18.15 -13.32
N PRO A 49 12.59 -17.41 -13.84
CA PRO A 49 13.71 -18.00 -14.53
C PRO A 49 14.38 -19.04 -13.63
N ASN A 50 14.57 -20.23 -14.20
CA ASN A 50 15.43 -21.25 -13.64
C ASN A 50 16.85 -20.98 -14.20
N GLU A 51 17.65 -20.24 -13.48
CA GLU A 51 19.06 -20.11 -13.82
C GLU A 51 19.74 -21.46 -13.55
N LYS A 52 20.48 -21.97 -14.52
CA LYS A 52 21.02 -23.34 -14.58
C LYS A 52 21.85 -23.78 -13.34
N GLU A 53 22.19 -22.86 -12.47
CA GLU A 53 22.96 -23.10 -11.24
C GLU A 53 22.09 -23.11 -9.97
N ILE A 54 20.78 -22.80 -10.07
CA ILE A 54 19.96 -22.53 -8.93
C ILE A 54 18.60 -23.22 -9.10
N ASN A 55 18.39 -24.34 -8.41
CA ASN A 55 17.17 -25.17 -8.46
C ASN A 55 15.91 -24.48 -7.84
N PHE A 56 15.83 -23.16 -7.84
CA PHE A 56 14.68 -22.43 -7.31
C PHE A 56 13.86 -21.81 -8.43
N THR A 57 12.72 -22.40 -8.73
CA THR A 57 11.77 -21.89 -9.73
C THR A 57 10.69 -21.01 -9.12
N ARG A 58 10.54 -21.02 -7.78
CA ARG A 58 9.50 -20.29 -7.07
C ARG A 58 10.02 -18.93 -6.61
N TRP A 59 9.27 -17.90 -6.93
CA TRP A 59 9.60 -16.51 -6.63
C TRP A 59 8.47 -15.85 -5.85
N TYR A 60 8.83 -15.10 -4.82
CA TYR A 60 7.92 -14.27 -4.03
C TYR A 60 8.02 -12.81 -4.46
N LYS A 61 6.90 -12.23 -4.90
CA LYS A 61 6.75 -10.82 -5.23
C LYS A 61 6.56 -10.02 -3.97
N THR A 62 7.52 -9.13 -3.68
CA THR A 62 7.53 -8.41 -2.39
C THR A 62 6.51 -7.29 -2.31
N GLY A 63 6.03 -6.79 -3.45
CA GLY A 63 5.25 -5.56 -3.55
C GLY A 63 6.09 -4.29 -3.48
N ASP A 64 7.42 -4.41 -3.35
CA ASP A 64 8.33 -3.28 -3.31
C ASP A 64 8.74 -2.88 -4.74
N ARG A 65 8.52 -1.62 -5.09
CA ARG A 65 9.05 -1.04 -6.31
C ARG A 65 10.47 -0.58 -6.07
N VAL A 66 11.39 -1.03 -6.92
CA VAL A 66 12.81 -0.70 -6.80
C VAL A 66 13.39 -0.28 -8.14
N VAL A 67 14.53 0.41 -8.11
CA VAL A 67 15.42 0.62 -9.25
C VAL A 67 16.77 -0.05 -8.97
N PHE A 68 17.33 -0.71 -9.97
CA PHE A 68 18.67 -1.29 -9.83
C PHE A 68 19.74 -0.27 -10.19
N ASP A 69 20.66 -0.05 -9.26
CA ASP A 69 21.86 0.76 -9.43
C ASP A 69 23.10 -0.14 -9.38
N LYS A 70 24.10 0.12 -10.24
CA LYS A 70 25.31 -0.72 -10.32
C LYS A 70 26.18 -0.64 -9.06
N GLU A 71 26.15 0.51 -8.36
CA GLU A 71 27.01 0.78 -7.18
C GLU A 71 26.30 0.41 -5.88
N HIS A 72 24.98 0.71 -5.81
CA HIS A 72 24.20 0.60 -4.58
C HIS A 72 23.24 -0.61 -4.56
N GLY A 73 23.14 -1.38 -5.67
CA GLY A 73 22.21 -2.50 -5.77
C GLY A 73 20.77 -2.05 -5.98
N PHE A 74 19.81 -2.68 -5.29
CA PHE A 74 18.40 -2.33 -5.39
C PHE A 74 18.05 -1.17 -4.46
N ILE A 75 17.68 -0.03 -5.04
CA ILE A 75 17.24 1.17 -4.32
C ILE A 75 15.71 1.15 -4.26
N PHE A 76 15.16 1.26 -3.06
CA PHE A 76 13.73 1.29 -2.81
C PHE A 76 13.09 2.58 -3.32
N LEU A 77 12.01 2.46 -4.12
CA LEU A 77 11.24 3.59 -4.67
C LEU A 77 9.86 3.74 -4.02
N GLY A 78 9.42 2.75 -3.24
CA GLY A 78 8.09 2.71 -2.61
C GLY A 78 7.42 1.37 -2.77
N ARG A 79 6.12 1.32 -2.40
CA ARG A 79 5.28 0.12 -2.54
C ARG A 79 4.42 0.20 -3.79
N LEU A 80 4.12 -0.96 -4.39
CA LEU A 80 3.11 -1.09 -5.45
C LEU A 80 1.69 -1.18 -4.90
N ASP A 81 1.57 -1.63 -3.65
CA ASP A 81 0.32 -1.67 -2.89
C ASP A 81 0.21 -0.47 -1.94
N ASP A 82 -0.97 -0.30 -1.35
CA ASP A 82 -1.25 0.79 -0.40
C ASP A 82 -0.68 0.51 1.02
N GLN A 83 0.27 -0.44 1.16
CA GLN A 83 0.92 -0.70 2.44
C GLN A 83 1.88 0.41 2.82
N VAL A 84 1.87 0.77 4.09
CA VAL A 84 2.73 1.82 4.64
C VAL A 84 3.34 1.39 5.97
N LYS A 85 4.51 1.93 6.27
CA LYS A 85 5.18 1.72 7.55
C LYS A 85 5.09 2.99 8.39
N ILE A 86 4.33 2.95 9.50
CA ILE A 86 4.17 4.09 10.40
C ILE A 86 4.61 3.67 11.80
N ARG A 87 5.62 4.32 12.35
CA ARG A 87 6.16 4.02 13.70
C ARG A 87 6.49 2.54 13.91
N GLY A 88 6.99 1.85 12.86
CA GLY A 88 7.32 0.42 12.90
C GLY A 88 6.15 -0.53 12.61
N TYR A 89 4.90 -0.07 12.62
CA TYR A 89 3.74 -0.88 12.28
C TYR A 89 3.52 -0.93 10.76
N ARG A 90 3.29 -2.14 10.23
CA ARG A 90 2.89 -2.36 8.84
C ARG A 90 1.37 -2.19 8.76
N ILE A 91 0.92 -1.22 7.98
CA ILE A 91 -0.49 -0.80 7.91
C ILE A 91 -0.98 -0.95 6.47
N GLU A 92 -2.09 -1.66 6.32
CA GLU A 92 -2.84 -1.77 5.07
C GLU A 92 -3.86 -0.63 5.01
N ILE A 93 -3.67 0.32 4.12
CA ILE A 93 -4.62 1.45 3.95
C ILE A 93 -6.01 0.95 3.55
N SER A 94 -6.07 -0.06 2.68
CA SER A 94 -7.32 -0.69 2.24
C SER A 94 -8.15 -1.30 3.36
N GLU A 95 -7.51 -1.82 4.42
CA GLU A 95 -8.20 -2.34 5.60
C GLU A 95 -8.91 -1.22 6.35
N ILE A 96 -8.26 -0.08 6.54
CA ILE A 96 -8.86 1.10 7.18
C ILE A 96 -10.06 1.59 6.36
N GLU A 97 -9.93 1.66 5.03
CA GLU A 97 -11.02 2.05 4.14
C GLU A 97 -12.20 1.08 4.24
N THR A 98 -11.92 -0.22 4.29
CA THR A 98 -12.94 -1.28 4.39
C THR A 98 -13.71 -1.18 5.71
N VAL A 99 -13.01 -0.99 6.83
CA VAL A 99 -13.66 -0.80 8.13
C VAL A 99 -14.49 0.47 8.15
N LEU A 100 -13.97 1.59 7.63
CA LEU A 100 -14.73 2.83 7.54
C LEU A 100 -16.00 2.67 6.70
N ARG A 101 -15.95 2.00 5.53
CA ARG A 101 -17.16 1.68 4.74
C ARG A 101 -18.15 0.85 5.53
N LYS A 102 -17.67 -0.16 6.25
CA LYS A 102 -18.52 -1.04 7.08
C LYS A 102 -19.26 -0.27 8.17
N VAL A 103 -18.56 0.59 8.91
CA VAL A 103 -19.15 1.27 10.08
C VAL A 103 -19.97 2.51 9.69
N SER A 104 -19.58 3.24 8.67
CA SER A 104 -20.28 4.45 8.22
C SER A 104 -21.45 4.17 7.27
N LYS A 105 -21.45 3.01 6.61
CA LYS A 105 -22.33 2.65 5.48
C LYS A 105 -22.19 3.60 4.27
N ILE A 106 -21.02 4.23 4.13
CA ILE A 106 -20.70 5.13 3.02
C ILE A 106 -19.72 4.40 2.11
N SER A 107 -20.02 4.36 0.81
CA SER A 107 -19.14 3.76 -0.21
C SER A 107 -17.94 4.64 -0.53
N THR A 108 -18.13 5.96 -0.46
CA THR A 108 -17.13 6.97 -0.84
C THR A 108 -16.19 7.24 0.33
N ILE A 109 -15.12 6.49 0.39
CA ILE A 109 -14.06 6.56 1.41
C ILE A 109 -12.71 6.59 0.71
N ALA A 110 -11.81 7.41 1.21
CA ALA A 110 -10.39 7.36 0.85
C ALA A 110 -9.53 7.61 2.09
N VAL A 111 -8.43 6.92 2.17
CA VAL A 111 -7.42 7.12 3.21
C VAL A 111 -6.12 7.54 2.54
N ILE A 112 -5.51 8.59 3.06
CA ILE A 112 -4.20 9.07 2.62
C ILE A 112 -3.23 9.18 3.80
N LEU A 113 -1.95 9.12 3.47
CA LEU A 113 -0.89 9.45 4.41
C LEU A 113 -0.48 10.90 4.23
N LYS A 114 -0.53 11.66 5.33
CA LYS A 114 0.23 12.90 5.42
C LYS A 114 1.67 12.51 5.73
N PRO A 115 2.65 12.87 4.85
CA PRO A 115 4.04 12.46 5.03
C PRO A 115 4.63 12.91 6.36
N GLN A 116 5.65 12.21 6.80
CA GLN A 116 6.47 12.61 7.93
C GLN A 116 7.22 13.91 7.59
N THR A 117 7.28 14.82 8.54
CA THR A 117 8.15 16.00 8.52
C THR A 117 9.23 15.84 9.59
N GLN A 118 10.21 16.74 9.63
CA GLN A 118 11.26 16.72 10.68
C GLN A 118 10.69 16.77 12.10
N ILE A 119 9.47 17.31 12.26
CA ILE A 119 8.85 17.56 13.58
C ILE A 119 7.70 16.56 13.87
N ARG A 120 7.07 15.96 12.84
CA ARG A 120 5.88 15.11 13.01
C ARG A 120 5.99 13.81 12.24
N SER A 121 5.64 12.70 12.89
CA SER A 121 5.52 11.38 12.24
C SER A 121 4.43 11.39 11.17
N ALA A 122 4.55 10.47 10.21
CA ALA A 122 3.50 10.23 9.23
C ALA A 122 2.14 9.98 9.89
N THR A 123 1.08 10.49 9.30
CA THR A 123 -0.26 10.54 9.89
C THR A 123 -1.29 10.00 8.92
N ILE A 124 -2.19 9.14 9.42
CA ILE A 124 -3.32 8.60 8.67
C ILE A 124 -4.47 9.62 8.69
N ILE A 125 -4.89 10.06 7.51
CA ILE A 125 -6.05 10.93 7.32
C ILE A 125 -7.08 10.18 6.46
N ALA A 126 -8.31 10.08 6.95
CA ALA A 126 -9.42 9.52 6.20
C ALA A 126 -10.33 10.62 5.67
N PHE A 127 -10.88 10.41 4.50
CA PHE A 127 -11.93 11.24 3.91
C PHE A 127 -13.18 10.39 3.70
N THR A 128 -14.34 10.99 3.94
CA THR A 128 -15.63 10.37 3.68
C THR A 128 -16.48 11.28 2.81
N GLY A 129 -17.38 10.70 2.02
CA GLY A 129 -18.50 11.46 1.46
C GLY A 129 -19.39 12.02 2.59
N LYS A 130 -20.51 12.67 2.23
CA LYS A 130 -21.47 13.23 3.19
C LYS A 130 -21.91 12.15 4.19
N THR A 131 -21.76 12.43 5.48
CA THR A 131 -22.11 11.52 6.59
C THR A 131 -22.91 12.25 7.66
N LYS A 132 -23.74 11.51 8.39
CA LYS A 132 -24.45 11.98 9.59
C LYS A 132 -23.61 11.81 10.88
N PHE A 133 -22.53 11.04 10.81
CA PHE A 133 -21.68 10.77 11.97
C PHE A 133 -20.60 11.83 12.09
N SER A 134 -20.33 12.23 13.31
CA SER A 134 -19.18 13.06 13.68
C SER A 134 -17.86 12.28 13.54
N GLU A 135 -16.75 13.00 13.46
CA GLU A 135 -15.41 12.40 13.47
C GLU A 135 -15.18 11.51 14.70
N ALA A 136 -15.64 11.95 15.87
CA ALA A 136 -15.49 11.22 17.12
C ALA A 136 -16.26 9.89 17.12
N GLU A 137 -17.49 9.90 16.61
CA GLU A 137 -18.31 8.68 16.47
C GLU A 137 -17.68 7.69 15.50
N LEU A 138 -17.21 8.14 14.33
CA LEU A 138 -16.53 7.27 13.36
C LEU A 138 -15.28 6.65 13.97
N LYS A 139 -14.46 7.43 14.68
CA LYS A 139 -13.29 6.90 15.38
C LYS A 139 -13.65 5.87 16.44
N LYS A 140 -14.71 6.14 17.24
CA LYS A 140 -15.21 5.20 18.24
C LYS A 140 -15.64 3.87 17.61
N MET A 141 -16.37 3.92 16.51
CA MET A 141 -16.79 2.73 15.78
C MET A 141 -15.60 1.95 15.16
N CYS A 142 -14.61 2.66 14.60
CA CYS A 142 -13.41 2.04 14.07
C CYS A 142 -12.59 1.28 15.12
N ARG A 143 -12.53 1.78 16.36
CA ARG A 143 -11.80 1.13 17.47
C ARG A 143 -12.32 -0.28 17.81
N GLN A 144 -13.52 -0.64 17.39
CA GLN A 144 -14.07 -1.99 17.58
C GLN A 144 -13.45 -3.01 16.61
N PHE A 145 -12.82 -2.56 15.51
CA PHE A 145 -12.34 -3.43 14.43
C PHE A 145 -10.87 -3.19 14.09
N LEU A 146 -10.31 -2.03 14.42
CA LEU A 146 -8.94 -1.64 14.10
C LEU A 146 -8.11 -1.46 15.38
N PRO A 147 -6.85 -1.87 15.36
CA PRO A 147 -5.91 -1.53 16.43
C PRO A 147 -5.66 -0.01 16.47
N TRP A 148 -5.24 0.48 17.61
CA TRP A 148 -5.10 1.93 17.87
C TRP A 148 -4.20 2.66 16.87
N TYR A 149 -3.15 2.01 16.36
CA TYR A 149 -2.20 2.60 15.41
C TYR A 149 -2.75 2.74 13.98
N MET A 150 -3.87 2.07 13.67
CA MET A 150 -4.59 2.17 12.40
C MET A 150 -5.76 3.15 12.44
N ILE A 151 -6.11 3.68 13.61
CA ILE A 151 -7.20 4.67 13.74
C ILE A 151 -6.75 5.98 13.09
N PRO A 152 -7.50 6.52 12.09
CA PRO A 152 -7.17 7.78 11.46
C PRO A 152 -7.09 8.92 12.48
N GLN A 153 -6.05 9.77 12.38
CA GLN A 153 -5.91 10.93 13.25
C GLN A 153 -7.00 11.98 12.95
N ARG A 154 -7.41 12.10 11.70
CA ARG A 154 -8.52 12.94 11.25
C ARG A 154 -9.42 12.15 10.31
N ILE A 155 -10.75 12.40 10.41
CA ILE A 155 -11.75 11.90 9.47
C ILE A 155 -12.53 13.12 8.98
N ILE A 156 -12.40 13.45 7.70
CA ILE A 156 -12.90 14.69 7.10
C ILE A 156 -14.04 14.35 6.14
N SER A 157 -15.21 14.95 6.36
CA SER A 157 -16.33 14.83 5.42
C SER A 157 -16.19 15.81 4.27
N VAL A 158 -16.25 15.30 3.03
CA VAL A 158 -16.09 16.08 1.81
C VAL A 158 -17.43 16.22 1.10
N LYS A 159 -17.88 17.46 0.87
CA LYS A 159 -19.17 17.74 0.21
C LYS A 159 -19.15 17.38 -1.29
N LYS A 160 -18.07 17.74 -2.00
CA LYS A 160 -17.87 17.45 -3.41
C LYS A 160 -16.66 16.53 -3.55
N TRP A 161 -16.93 15.26 -3.83
CA TRP A 161 -15.88 14.25 -3.93
C TRP A 161 -15.04 14.43 -5.18
N PRO A 162 -13.72 14.59 -5.07
CA PRO A 162 -12.87 14.77 -6.23
C PRO A 162 -12.64 13.46 -6.97
N LEU A 163 -12.82 13.50 -8.29
CA LEU A 163 -12.53 12.40 -9.20
C LEU A 163 -11.48 12.84 -10.22
N ASN A 164 -10.58 11.92 -10.57
CA ASN A 164 -9.62 12.13 -11.64
C ASN A 164 -10.26 11.90 -13.03
N SER A 165 -9.47 12.08 -14.10
CA SER A 165 -9.91 11.89 -15.50
C SER A 165 -10.42 10.47 -15.80
N SER A 166 -10.03 9.47 -14.99
CA SER A 166 -10.46 8.08 -15.11
C SER A 166 -11.64 7.75 -14.17
N SER A 167 -12.36 8.74 -13.65
CA SER A 167 -13.49 8.59 -12.72
C SER A 167 -13.15 7.86 -11.41
N LYS A 168 -11.88 7.82 -11.04
CA LYS A 168 -11.42 7.29 -9.75
C LYS A 168 -11.19 8.43 -8.77
N THR A 169 -11.25 8.14 -7.47
CA THR A 169 -10.94 9.12 -6.41
C THR A 169 -9.58 9.78 -6.65
N ASP A 170 -9.58 11.12 -6.69
CA ASP A 170 -8.35 11.91 -6.80
C ASP A 170 -7.73 12.14 -5.42
N LYS A 171 -6.83 11.24 -5.02
CA LYS A 171 -6.11 11.34 -3.73
C LYS A 171 -5.24 12.61 -3.63
N LYS A 172 -4.76 13.17 -4.78
CA LYS A 172 -3.98 14.41 -4.79
C LYS A 172 -4.85 15.63 -4.46
N ALA A 173 -6.03 15.70 -5.06
CA ALA A 173 -6.99 16.76 -4.75
C ALA A 173 -7.47 16.68 -3.29
N LEU A 174 -7.69 15.47 -2.75
CA LEU A 174 -8.00 15.30 -1.32
C LEU A 174 -6.86 15.81 -0.43
N PHE A 175 -5.62 15.59 -0.82
CA PHE A 175 -4.46 16.10 -0.07
C PHE A 175 -4.38 17.65 -0.09
N GLN A 176 -4.74 18.28 -1.21
CA GLN A 176 -4.81 19.75 -1.32
C GLN A 176 -5.90 20.33 -0.40
N LEU A 177 -7.09 19.71 -0.35
CA LEU A 177 -8.16 20.11 0.58
C LEU A 177 -7.72 20.03 2.05
N LEU A 178 -6.82 19.10 2.39
CA LEU A 178 -6.26 19.02 3.74
C LEU A 178 -5.36 20.22 4.05
N GLN A 179 -4.62 20.73 3.08
CA GLN A 179 -3.73 21.90 3.26
C GLN A 179 -4.56 23.19 3.47
N GLU A 180 -5.59 23.38 2.66
CA GLU A 180 -6.49 24.56 2.75
C GLU A 180 -7.33 24.58 4.06
N SER A 181 -7.52 23.45 4.71
CA SER A 181 -8.30 23.34 5.98
C SER A 181 -7.47 23.57 7.24
N ILE A 182 -6.18 23.90 7.10
CA ILE A 182 -5.24 24.07 8.23
C ILE A 182 -4.81 25.54 8.37
N ASP A 183 -5.08 26.37 7.36
CA ASP A 183 -4.97 27.85 7.38
C ASP A 183 -6.29 28.46 7.91
#